data_70821f10edf3b477d5707d91d17d2e72
#
_entry.id   70821f10edf3b477d5707d91d17d2e72
#
_cell.length_a   1.000
_cell.length_b   1.000
_cell.length_c   1.000
_cell.angle_alpha   90.00
_cell.angle_beta   90.00
_cell.angle_gamma   90.00
#
_symmetry.space_group_name_H-M   'P 1'
#
loop_
_entity.id
_entity.type
_entity.pdbx_description
1 polymer ?
#
loop_
_entity_poly.entity_id
_entity_poly.type
_entity_poly.pdbx_seq_one_letter_code
_entity_poly.pdbx_strand_id
1 'polypeptide(L)'
;MKVDKAARYIGGEVNSVMKDKNDVDIRFAMCFPDVYEIGMSNLGMMILYNMFNEREDVWCERVFSPWMDLDKIMREEHIPLFALESQEPVKEFDFLGITLGYEMCYTNVLQVLDLSHVSLLAKDRKEDDPIVIGGGACAYNPEPIAEFFDMFYIGEGETVYDALFDAYKANKAAGGSRADFLFAASQIPGIYVPSLYNVIYKEDGTIASFTPAKEGVPEKVCKQLITDVTKDYRAIKAPVVPFIKATQDLSLIHI
;
A
#
# COMPACT_ATOMS: atom_id res chain seq x y z
N MET A 1 10.80 -3.75 30.32
CA MET A 1 10.50 -3.61 28.89
C MET A 1 9.02 -3.33 28.80
N LYS A 2 8.58 -2.30 28.10
CA LYS A 2 7.16 -1.90 28.05
C LYS A 2 6.36 -2.67 26.97
N VAL A 3 7.05 -3.41 26.10
CA VAL A 3 6.48 -4.13 24.96
C VAL A 3 6.88 -5.61 25.02
N ASP A 4 5.92 -6.51 24.82
CA ASP A 4 6.14 -7.97 24.99
C ASP A 4 7.09 -8.56 23.94
N LYS A 5 6.99 -8.10 22.69
CA LYS A 5 7.77 -8.59 21.55
C LYS A 5 8.43 -7.44 20.79
N ALA A 6 9.43 -6.83 21.41
CA ALA A 6 10.14 -5.70 20.82
C ALA A 6 10.74 -5.99 19.42
N ALA A 7 11.11 -7.25 19.16
CA ALA A 7 11.64 -7.67 17.86
C ALA A 7 10.71 -7.41 16.66
N ARG A 8 9.42 -7.23 16.88
CA ARG A 8 8.45 -6.84 15.83
C ARG A 8 8.70 -5.45 15.24
N TYR A 9 9.41 -4.59 15.99
CA TYR A 9 9.42 -3.15 15.77
C TYR A 9 10.81 -2.56 15.56
N ILE A 10 11.86 -3.37 15.66
CA ILE A 10 13.25 -2.86 15.62
C ILE A 10 13.89 -2.91 14.24
N GLY A 11 13.31 -3.63 13.27
CA GLY A 11 13.92 -3.84 11.95
C GLY A 11 15.31 -4.51 12.01
N GLY A 12 16.13 -4.24 10.98
CA GLY A 12 17.52 -4.72 10.95
C GLY A 12 17.65 -6.21 10.59
N GLU A 13 16.66 -6.78 9.93
CA GLU A 13 16.71 -8.16 9.43
C GLU A 13 17.79 -8.32 8.36
N VAL A 14 18.30 -9.54 8.23
CA VAL A 14 19.51 -9.86 7.45
C VAL A 14 19.47 -9.35 6.00
N ASN A 15 18.33 -9.47 5.34
CA ASN A 15 18.17 -9.08 3.95
C ASN A 15 17.20 -7.89 3.79
N SER A 16 17.00 -7.08 4.83
CA SER A 16 16.27 -5.82 4.68
C SER A 16 17.07 -4.87 3.79
N VAL A 17 16.37 -4.17 2.90
CA VAL A 17 17.01 -3.25 1.95
C VAL A 17 17.11 -1.86 2.57
N MET A 18 18.34 -1.40 2.74
CA MET A 18 18.64 -0.07 3.25
C MET A 18 19.15 0.82 2.12
N LYS A 19 18.51 1.98 1.93
CA LYS A 19 18.94 3.02 0.99
C LYS A 19 19.09 4.35 1.72
N ASP A 20 19.76 5.31 1.13
CA ASP A 20 19.73 6.69 1.60
C ASP A 20 18.48 7.37 1.01
N LYS A 21 17.68 8.00 1.87
CA LYS A 21 16.46 8.73 1.44
C LYS A 21 16.76 9.90 0.49
N ASN A 22 17.99 10.40 0.49
CA ASN A 22 18.41 11.48 -0.40
C ASN A 22 18.80 10.98 -1.80
N ASP A 23 18.99 9.67 -1.97
CA ASP A 23 19.41 9.05 -3.24
C ASP A 23 18.21 8.45 -4.00
N VAL A 24 16.99 8.54 -3.46
CA VAL A 24 15.78 8.01 -4.08
C VAL A 24 14.77 9.12 -4.38
N ASP A 25 13.99 8.93 -5.44
CA ASP A 25 12.94 9.86 -5.84
C ASP A 25 11.62 9.58 -5.12
N ILE A 26 11.42 8.32 -4.72
CA ILE A 26 10.16 7.82 -4.12
C ILE A 26 10.46 6.98 -2.88
N ARG A 27 9.79 7.31 -1.79
CA ARG A 27 9.70 6.47 -0.59
C ARG A 27 8.32 5.82 -0.51
N PHE A 28 8.29 4.52 -0.44
CA PHE A 28 7.07 3.72 -0.40
C PHE A 28 6.95 2.96 0.92
N ALA A 29 6.01 3.33 1.77
CA ALA A 29 5.66 2.59 2.98
C ALA A 29 4.71 1.45 2.60
N MET A 30 5.20 0.20 2.60
CA MET A 30 4.39 -0.99 2.30
C MET A 30 3.83 -1.57 3.59
N CYS A 31 2.55 -1.35 3.80
CA CYS A 31 1.84 -1.73 5.00
C CYS A 31 1.06 -3.06 4.83
N PHE A 32 1.30 -3.97 5.76
CA PHE A 32 0.39 -5.07 6.02
C PHE A 32 -0.39 -4.73 7.30
N PRO A 33 -1.73 -4.58 7.25
CA PRO A 33 -2.52 -4.08 8.38
C PRO A 33 -2.81 -5.20 9.39
N ASP A 34 -1.76 -5.87 9.85
CA ASP A 34 -1.74 -6.86 10.93
C ASP A 34 -0.34 -6.87 11.56
N VAL A 35 -0.14 -7.70 12.58
CA VAL A 35 1.16 -7.81 13.26
C VAL A 35 2.26 -8.38 12.36
N TYR A 36 3.50 -8.09 12.72
CA TYR A 36 4.70 -8.47 11.99
C TYR A 36 4.71 -9.94 11.53
N GLU A 37 4.38 -10.89 12.41
CA GLU A 37 4.44 -12.32 12.09
C GLU A 37 3.47 -12.73 10.98
N ILE A 38 2.30 -12.10 10.94
CA ILE A 38 1.30 -12.34 9.89
C ILE A 38 1.74 -11.71 8.57
N GLY A 39 2.15 -10.44 8.61
CA GLY A 39 2.58 -9.72 7.41
C GLY A 39 3.84 -10.31 6.77
N MET A 40 4.83 -10.72 7.57
CA MET A 40 6.04 -11.36 7.08
C MET A 40 5.81 -12.74 6.45
N SER A 41 4.67 -13.36 6.71
CA SER A 41 4.25 -14.60 6.06
C SER A 41 3.51 -14.37 4.73
N ASN A 42 3.22 -13.12 4.36
CA ASN A 42 2.50 -12.79 3.14
C ASN A 42 3.45 -12.72 1.94
N LEU A 43 3.30 -13.67 1.01
CA LEU A 43 4.16 -13.77 -0.17
C LEU A 43 4.02 -12.55 -1.09
N GLY A 44 2.81 -12.05 -1.32
CA GLY A 44 2.56 -10.90 -2.17
C GLY A 44 3.28 -9.64 -1.69
N MET A 45 3.25 -9.38 -0.37
CA MET A 45 4.00 -8.28 0.22
C MET A 45 5.51 -8.43 -0.03
N MET A 46 6.06 -9.64 0.12
CA MET A 46 7.48 -9.89 -0.08
C MET A 46 7.90 -9.75 -1.55
N ILE A 47 7.07 -10.18 -2.49
CA ILE A 47 7.31 -10.00 -3.93
C ILE A 47 7.37 -8.50 -4.26
N LEU A 48 6.38 -7.73 -3.85
CA LEU A 48 6.33 -6.28 -4.13
C LEU A 48 7.46 -5.52 -3.43
N TYR A 49 7.79 -5.87 -2.19
CA TYR A 49 8.93 -5.30 -1.47
C TYR A 49 10.24 -5.49 -2.25
N ASN A 50 10.52 -6.71 -2.73
CA ASN A 50 11.72 -6.97 -3.52
C ASN A 50 11.67 -6.21 -4.86
N MET A 51 10.54 -6.26 -5.56
CA MET A 51 10.36 -5.64 -6.87
C MET A 51 10.57 -4.13 -6.82
N PHE A 52 10.00 -3.45 -5.82
CA PHE A 52 10.16 -2.00 -5.68
C PHE A 52 11.59 -1.63 -5.32
N ASN A 53 12.24 -2.43 -4.49
CA ASN A 53 13.63 -2.20 -4.09
C ASN A 53 14.66 -2.59 -5.16
N GLU A 54 14.29 -3.34 -6.21
CA GLU A 54 15.13 -3.54 -7.41
C GLU A 54 15.31 -2.23 -8.20
N ARG A 55 14.39 -1.26 -8.07
CA ARG A 55 14.55 0.07 -8.67
C ARG A 55 15.53 0.90 -7.84
N GLU A 56 16.44 1.62 -8.50
CA GLU A 56 17.39 2.50 -7.83
C GLU A 56 16.71 3.74 -7.24
N ASP A 57 15.66 4.24 -7.92
CA ASP A 57 14.94 5.47 -7.62
C ASP A 57 13.80 5.31 -6.60
N VAL A 58 13.54 4.08 -6.11
CA VAL A 58 12.47 3.77 -5.14
C VAL A 58 13.06 3.08 -3.91
N TRP A 59 12.67 3.54 -2.73
CA TRP A 59 12.91 2.80 -1.49
C TRP A 59 11.60 2.36 -0.88
N CYS A 60 11.38 1.05 -0.86
CA CYS A 60 10.23 0.42 -0.23
C CYS A 60 10.61 -0.06 1.17
N GLU A 61 9.84 0.38 2.16
CA GLU A 61 10.03 0.06 3.57
C GLU A 61 8.77 -0.60 4.13
N ARG A 62 8.92 -1.52 5.08
CA ARG A 62 7.81 -2.31 5.63
C ARG A 62 7.18 -1.62 6.83
N VAL A 63 5.86 -1.70 6.88
CA VAL A 63 5.04 -1.19 7.98
C VAL A 63 4.06 -2.27 8.42
N PHE A 64 3.85 -2.42 9.72
CA PHE A 64 2.89 -3.34 10.29
C PHE A 64 2.00 -2.65 11.32
N SER A 65 0.77 -3.15 11.47
CA SER A 65 -0.11 -2.69 12.53
C SER A 65 0.48 -3.08 13.89
N PRO A 66 0.69 -2.14 14.82
CA PRO A 66 1.25 -2.47 16.12
C PRO A 66 0.25 -3.26 16.96
N TRP A 67 0.76 -4.15 17.80
CA TRP A 67 -0.06 -4.79 18.82
C TRP A 67 -0.49 -3.79 19.90
N MET A 68 -1.49 -4.13 20.68
CA MET A 68 -2.12 -3.24 21.65
C MET A 68 -1.15 -2.61 22.67
N ASP A 69 -0.06 -3.29 22.99
CA ASP A 69 0.94 -2.79 23.93
C ASP A 69 1.74 -1.61 23.36
N LEU A 70 2.18 -1.70 22.10
CA LEU A 70 2.86 -0.59 21.42
C LEU A 70 1.86 0.49 20.99
N ASP A 71 0.68 0.13 20.48
CA ASP A 71 -0.39 1.08 20.13
C ASP A 71 -0.69 2.03 21.30
N LYS A 72 -0.86 1.47 22.50
CA LYS A 72 -1.08 2.27 23.71
C LYS A 72 0.06 3.26 23.98
N ILE A 73 1.30 2.81 23.90
CA ILE A 73 2.47 3.66 24.12
C ILE A 73 2.54 4.77 23.06
N MET A 74 2.32 4.42 21.78
CA MET A 74 2.33 5.40 20.69
C MET A 74 1.31 6.50 20.91
N ARG A 75 0.09 6.16 21.36
CA ARG A 75 -0.96 7.13 21.67
C ARG A 75 -0.62 7.99 22.88
N GLU A 76 -0.13 7.39 23.96
CA GLU A 76 0.22 8.10 25.20
C GLU A 76 1.41 9.05 25.04
N GLU A 77 2.42 8.63 24.25
CA GLU A 77 3.66 9.39 24.06
C GLU A 77 3.69 10.19 22.74
N HIS A 78 2.58 10.17 21.97
CA HIS A 78 2.45 10.83 20.66
C HIS A 78 3.52 10.41 19.64
N ILE A 79 3.89 9.13 19.64
CA ILE A 79 4.85 8.56 18.69
C ILE A 79 4.08 8.15 17.42
N PRO A 80 4.41 8.69 16.23
CA PRO A 80 3.76 8.29 15.00
C PRO A 80 4.16 6.87 14.58
N LEU A 81 3.30 6.21 13.79
CA LEU A 81 3.65 4.93 13.16
C LEU A 81 4.84 5.13 12.21
N PHE A 82 5.74 4.18 12.22
CA PHE A 82 7.02 4.25 11.53
C PHE A 82 7.29 2.99 10.69
N ALA A 83 8.14 3.14 9.68
CA ALA A 83 8.64 2.04 8.87
C ALA A 83 9.76 1.28 9.58
N LEU A 84 9.93 -0.01 9.28
CA LEU A 84 10.91 -0.86 9.98
C LEU A 84 12.35 -0.57 9.57
N GLU A 85 12.60 -0.23 8.32
CA GLU A 85 13.94 -0.03 7.79
C GLU A 85 14.56 1.26 8.33
N SER A 86 13.93 2.39 8.08
CA SER A 86 14.46 3.72 8.49
C SER A 86 14.10 4.12 9.91
N GLN A 87 13.06 3.53 10.49
CA GLN A 87 12.43 3.97 11.74
C GLN A 87 11.83 5.40 11.65
N GLU A 88 11.58 5.88 10.44
CA GLU A 88 11.00 7.20 10.19
C GLU A 88 9.45 7.14 10.11
N PRO A 89 8.77 8.24 10.46
CA PRO A 89 7.32 8.32 10.42
C PRO A 89 6.75 8.03 9.03
N VAL A 90 5.69 7.21 8.96
CA VAL A 90 4.99 6.88 7.71
C VAL A 90 4.49 8.13 6.98
N LYS A 91 4.15 9.17 7.71
CA LYS A 91 3.70 10.46 7.14
C LYS A 91 4.73 11.12 6.23
N GLU A 92 6.01 10.81 6.38
CA GLU A 92 7.10 11.40 5.59
C GLU A 92 7.34 10.69 4.26
N PHE A 93 6.52 9.68 3.93
CA PHE A 93 6.64 8.90 2.70
C PHE A 93 5.79 9.50 1.57
N ASP A 94 6.15 9.21 0.33
CA ASP A 94 5.37 9.59 -0.85
C ASP A 94 4.12 8.72 -1.00
N PHE A 95 4.24 7.43 -0.66
CA PHE A 95 3.15 6.45 -0.72
C PHE A 95 3.00 5.67 0.57
N LEU A 96 1.74 5.39 0.92
CA LEU A 96 1.35 4.37 1.90
C LEU A 96 0.51 3.31 1.18
N GLY A 97 1.15 2.20 0.81
CA GLY A 97 0.48 1.06 0.20
C GLY A 97 -0.03 0.09 1.25
N ILE A 98 -1.33 -0.21 1.27
CA ILE A 98 -1.95 -1.09 2.26
C ILE A 98 -2.48 -2.35 1.60
N THR A 99 -2.04 -3.50 2.09
CA THR A 99 -2.48 -4.81 1.60
C THR A 99 -3.84 -5.16 2.20
N LEU A 100 -4.87 -5.29 1.37
CA LEU A 100 -6.23 -5.65 1.76
C LEU A 100 -6.48 -7.13 1.48
N GLY A 101 -6.07 -8.00 2.40
CA GLY A 101 -6.17 -9.45 2.24
C GLY A 101 -7.55 -10.01 2.57
N TYR A 102 -8.27 -9.41 3.52
CA TYR A 102 -9.60 -9.81 3.99
C TYR A 102 -10.27 -8.62 4.72
N GLU A 103 -11.60 -8.60 4.78
CA GLU A 103 -12.38 -7.45 5.24
C GLU A 103 -12.22 -7.15 6.73
N MET A 104 -11.91 -8.16 7.54
CA MET A 104 -11.69 -7.95 8.99
C MET A 104 -10.48 -7.06 9.30
N CYS A 105 -9.57 -6.84 8.34
CA CYS A 105 -8.44 -5.93 8.52
C CYS A 105 -8.81 -4.44 8.36
N TYR A 106 -10.05 -4.09 7.97
CA TYR A 106 -10.44 -2.70 7.72
C TYR A 106 -10.31 -1.81 8.96
N THR A 107 -10.59 -2.32 10.14
CA THR A 107 -10.36 -1.57 11.38
C THR A 107 -8.89 -1.31 11.65
N ASN A 108 -8.01 -2.25 11.27
CA ASN A 108 -6.56 -2.06 11.37
C ASN A 108 -6.04 -1.04 10.34
N VAL A 109 -6.68 -0.95 9.17
CA VAL A 109 -6.38 0.13 8.21
C VAL A 109 -6.62 1.49 8.84
N LEU A 110 -7.75 1.68 9.54
CA LEU A 110 -8.03 2.92 10.25
C LEU A 110 -7.02 3.18 11.37
N GLN A 111 -6.63 2.15 12.12
CA GLN A 111 -5.56 2.25 13.13
C GLN A 111 -4.23 2.71 12.51
N VAL A 112 -3.84 2.14 11.37
CA VAL A 112 -2.62 2.53 10.65
C VAL A 112 -2.66 4.00 10.23
N LEU A 113 -3.75 4.46 9.63
CA LEU A 113 -3.90 5.86 9.23
C LEU A 113 -3.85 6.81 10.43
N ASP A 114 -4.57 6.49 11.50
CA ASP A 114 -4.64 7.29 12.72
C ASP A 114 -3.27 7.40 13.40
N LEU A 115 -2.59 6.27 13.63
CA LEU A 115 -1.25 6.26 14.22
C LEU A 115 -0.18 6.89 13.31
N SER A 116 -0.37 6.86 12.00
CA SER A 116 0.52 7.55 11.05
C SER A 116 0.31 9.06 11.03
N HIS A 117 -0.69 9.59 11.73
CA HIS A 117 -1.13 10.99 11.66
C HIS A 117 -1.47 11.43 10.22
N VAL A 118 -1.99 10.50 9.43
CA VAL A 118 -2.53 10.72 8.09
C VAL A 118 -4.04 10.88 8.20
N SER A 119 -4.61 11.89 7.55
CA SER A 119 -6.07 12.10 7.58
C SER A 119 -6.80 10.83 7.18
N LEU A 120 -7.78 10.40 7.99
CA LEU A 120 -8.53 9.18 7.72
C LEU A 120 -9.22 9.26 6.37
N LEU A 121 -10.01 10.29 6.14
CA LEU A 121 -10.71 10.47 4.87
C LEU A 121 -9.78 11.04 3.80
N ALA A 122 -9.80 10.43 2.62
CA ALA A 122 -8.97 10.87 1.49
C ALA A 122 -9.21 12.33 1.11
N LYS A 123 -10.47 12.81 1.21
CA LYS A 123 -10.85 14.20 0.90
C LYS A 123 -10.22 15.24 1.82
N ASP A 124 -9.77 14.84 3.02
CA ASP A 124 -9.20 15.75 4.02
C ASP A 124 -7.66 15.75 3.98
N ARG A 125 -7.05 14.94 3.08
CA ARG A 125 -5.60 14.87 2.90
C ARG A 125 -5.06 16.09 2.18
N LYS A 126 -3.87 16.50 2.62
CA LYS A 126 -3.14 17.65 2.08
C LYS A 126 -2.13 17.20 1.03
N GLU A 127 -1.48 18.16 0.39
CA GLU A 127 -0.47 17.91 -0.64
C GLU A 127 0.76 17.15 -0.09
N ASP A 128 1.09 17.35 1.19
CA ASP A 128 2.21 16.73 1.89
C ASP A 128 1.87 15.40 2.57
N ASP A 129 0.61 14.97 2.54
CA ASP A 129 0.24 13.64 3.03
C ASP A 129 0.62 12.56 2.00
N PRO A 130 1.01 11.34 2.42
CA PRO A 130 1.28 10.25 1.48
C PRO A 130 0.04 9.90 0.64
N ILE A 131 0.28 9.42 -0.58
CA ILE A 131 -0.78 8.81 -1.40
C ILE A 131 -1.12 7.45 -0.81
N VAL A 132 -2.35 7.28 -0.35
CA VAL A 132 -2.81 6.00 0.23
C VAL A 132 -3.40 5.13 -0.87
N ILE A 133 -2.72 4.01 -1.15
CA ILE A 133 -3.13 3.04 -2.17
C ILE A 133 -3.49 1.69 -1.53
N GLY A 134 -4.65 1.15 -1.87
CA GLY A 134 -5.10 -0.18 -1.47
C GLY A 134 -4.87 -1.22 -2.57
N GLY A 135 -4.42 -2.41 -2.19
CA GLY A 135 -4.28 -3.54 -3.10
C GLY A 135 -4.56 -4.87 -2.42
N GLY A 136 -4.68 -5.94 -3.19
CA GLY A 136 -4.96 -7.28 -2.67
C GLY A 136 -6.39 -7.74 -2.95
N ALA A 137 -6.78 -8.88 -2.36
CA ALA A 137 -8.04 -9.55 -2.69
C ALA A 137 -9.29 -8.66 -2.47
N CYS A 138 -9.33 -7.87 -1.39
CA CYS A 138 -10.49 -7.02 -1.10
C CYS A 138 -10.56 -5.77 -1.98
N ALA A 139 -9.49 -5.41 -2.70
CA ALA A 139 -9.52 -4.30 -3.66
C ALA A 139 -10.48 -4.56 -4.85
N TYR A 140 -10.94 -5.81 -5.04
CA TYR A 140 -11.99 -6.13 -6.02
C TYR A 140 -13.38 -5.61 -5.63
N ASN A 141 -13.59 -5.28 -4.37
CA ASN A 141 -14.78 -4.60 -3.88
C ASN A 141 -14.35 -3.45 -2.96
N PRO A 142 -13.85 -2.33 -3.51
CA PRO A 142 -13.25 -1.26 -2.73
C PRO A 142 -14.25 -0.34 -2.05
N GLU A 143 -15.50 -0.29 -2.53
CA GLU A 143 -16.50 0.69 -2.08
C GLU A 143 -16.73 0.75 -0.57
N PRO A 144 -16.75 -0.38 0.18
CA PRO A 144 -16.95 -0.33 1.64
C PRO A 144 -15.87 0.49 2.41
N ILE A 145 -14.70 0.70 1.79
CA ILE A 145 -13.56 1.39 2.40
C ILE A 145 -13.02 2.53 1.50
N ALA A 146 -13.71 2.83 0.41
CA ALA A 146 -13.24 3.76 -0.63
C ALA A 146 -12.93 5.17 -0.10
N GLU A 147 -13.70 5.66 0.88
CA GLU A 147 -13.49 7.01 1.44
C GLU A 147 -12.15 7.20 2.15
N PHE A 148 -11.50 6.10 2.56
CA PHE A 148 -10.22 6.12 3.28
C PHE A 148 -9.00 6.00 2.36
N PHE A 149 -9.18 5.77 1.06
CA PHE A 149 -8.12 5.58 0.08
C PHE A 149 -8.13 6.63 -1.02
N ASP A 150 -6.95 7.04 -1.46
CA ASP A 150 -6.81 7.89 -2.63
C ASP A 150 -7.02 7.09 -3.92
N MET A 151 -6.53 5.84 -3.92
CA MET A 151 -6.67 4.94 -5.05
C MET A 151 -6.61 3.48 -4.62
N PHE A 152 -7.06 2.60 -5.51
CA PHE A 152 -6.89 1.15 -5.41
C PHE A 152 -6.23 0.62 -6.67
N TYR A 153 -5.39 -0.38 -6.49
CA TYR A 153 -4.90 -1.19 -7.58
C TYR A 153 -5.68 -2.51 -7.63
N ILE A 154 -6.23 -2.82 -8.80
CA ILE A 154 -7.07 -4.00 -9.05
C ILE A 154 -6.35 -4.93 -10.02
N GLY A 155 -5.81 -6.02 -9.50
CA GLY A 155 -5.09 -7.02 -10.29
C GLY A 155 -3.83 -7.54 -9.63
N GLU A 156 -2.96 -8.13 -10.44
CA GLU A 156 -1.68 -8.67 -10.02
C GLU A 156 -0.62 -7.56 -10.02
N GLY A 157 -0.03 -7.30 -8.83
CA GLY A 157 0.78 -6.11 -8.55
C GLY A 157 2.06 -5.98 -9.38
N GLU A 158 2.51 -7.06 -10.01
CA GLU A 158 3.76 -7.09 -10.76
C GLU A 158 3.73 -6.28 -12.05
N THR A 159 2.56 -5.84 -12.52
CA THR A 159 2.41 -5.30 -13.88
C THR A 159 2.32 -3.78 -13.97
N VAL A 160 2.06 -3.05 -12.86
CA VAL A 160 1.59 -1.66 -12.97
C VAL A 160 2.46 -0.62 -12.25
N TYR A 161 3.19 -1.02 -11.24
CA TYR A 161 3.84 -0.04 -10.35
C TYR A 161 4.92 0.79 -11.03
N ASP A 162 5.61 0.26 -12.05
CA ASP A 162 6.59 1.07 -12.80
C ASP A 162 5.93 2.27 -13.47
N ALA A 163 4.79 2.06 -14.14
CA ALA A 163 4.04 3.16 -14.76
C ALA A 163 3.50 4.14 -13.71
N LEU A 164 3.08 3.66 -12.54
CA LEU A 164 2.60 4.50 -11.44
C LEU A 164 3.70 5.40 -10.88
N PHE A 165 4.89 4.83 -10.63
CA PHE A 165 6.03 5.57 -10.11
C PHE A 165 6.54 6.61 -11.12
N ASP A 166 6.60 6.24 -12.39
CA ASP A 166 7.01 7.16 -13.45
C ASP A 166 6.01 8.30 -13.63
N ALA A 167 4.70 8.04 -13.53
CA ALA A 167 3.66 9.08 -13.54
C ALA A 167 3.78 10.02 -12.33
N TYR A 168 4.08 9.48 -11.14
CA TYR A 168 4.28 10.29 -9.93
C TYR A 168 5.48 11.23 -10.07
N LYS A 169 6.62 10.71 -10.53
CA LYS A 169 7.82 11.53 -10.76
C LYS A 169 7.58 12.59 -11.81
N ALA A 170 6.90 12.26 -12.91
CA ALA A 170 6.55 13.21 -13.95
C ALA A 170 5.66 14.35 -13.44
N ASN A 171 4.64 14.02 -12.62
CA ASN A 171 3.79 15.01 -11.97
C ASN A 171 4.59 15.93 -11.04
N LYS A 172 5.44 15.35 -10.21
CA LYS A 172 6.30 16.07 -9.27
C LYS A 172 7.27 17.03 -10.00
N ALA A 173 7.90 16.56 -11.08
CA ALA A 173 8.79 17.36 -11.92
C ALA A 173 8.07 18.52 -12.64
N ALA A 174 6.80 18.35 -12.98
CA ALA A 174 5.96 19.38 -13.57
C ALA A 174 5.40 20.37 -12.53
N GLY A 175 5.61 20.16 -11.24
CA GLY A 175 4.99 20.95 -10.17
C GLY A 175 3.48 20.74 -10.06
N GLY A 176 2.98 19.57 -10.51
CA GLY A 176 1.58 19.22 -10.46
C GLY A 176 1.09 18.93 -9.04
N SER A 177 -0.20 19.13 -8.82
CA SER A 177 -0.88 18.87 -7.55
C SER A 177 -1.14 17.37 -7.32
N ARG A 178 -1.54 17.01 -6.09
CA ARG A 178 -2.08 15.69 -5.75
C ARG A 178 -3.25 15.30 -6.67
N ALA A 179 -4.15 16.22 -6.97
CA ALA A 179 -5.30 15.97 -7.85
C ALA A 179 -4.87 15.71 -9.31
N ASP A 180 -3.82 16.38 -9.80
CA ASP A 180 -3.26 16.11 -11.13
C ASP A 180 -2.64 14.72 -11.21
N PHE A 181 -1.89 14.32 -10.16
CA PHE A 181 -1.35 12.97 -10.07
C PHE A 181 -2.46 11.90 -10.04
N LEU A 182 -3.48 12.08 -9.20
CA LEU A 182 -4.59 11.12 -9.11
C LEU A 182 -5.33 10.98 -10.44
N PHE A 183 -5.49 12.07 -11.18
CA PHE A 183 -6.05 12.01 -12.53
C PHE A 183 -5.14 11.26 -13.51
N ALA A 184 -3.84 11.54 -13.50
CA ALA A 184 -2.87 10.81 -14.33
C ALA A 184 -2.83 9.33 -13.98
N ALA A 185 -2.84 8.99 -12.70
CA ALA A 185 -2.88 7.61 -12.22
C ALA A 185 -4.14 6.86 -12.67
N SER A 186 -5.30 7.53 -12.73
CA SER A 186 -6.55 6.92 -13.22
C SER A 186 -6.51 6.46 -14.67
N GLN A 187 -5.54 6.95 -15.46
CA GLN A 187 -5.33 6.50 -16.84
C GLN A 187 -4.53 5.19 -16.94
N ILE A 188 -3.94 4.76 -15.83
CA ILE A 188 -3.16 3.51 -15.77
C ILE A 188 -4.13 2.34 -15.56
N PRO A 189 -4.08 1.29 -16.42
CA PRO A 189 -4.97 0.15 -16.27
C PRO A 189 -4.89 -0.49 -14.88
N GLY A 190 -6.03 -0.79 -14.28
CA GLY A 190 -6.14 -1.38 -12.95
C GLY A 190 -6.15 -0.36 -11.80
N ILE A 191 -5.88 0.91 -12.04
CA ILE A 191 -5.99 1.93 -11.00
C ILE A 191 -7.43 2.48 -10.94
N TYR A 192 -8.03 2.36 -9.76
CA TYR A 192 -9.31 2.97 -9.41
C TYR A 192 -9.09 4.11 -8.43
N VAL A 193 -9.55 5.30 -8.77
CA VAL A 193 -9.47 6.52 -7.94
C VAL A 193 -10.90 6.91 -7.54
N PRO A 194 -11.37 6.58 -6.31
CA PRO A 194 -12.77 6.78 -5.91
C PRO A 194 -13.28 8.21 -6.08
N SER A 195 -12.45 9.21 -5.79
CA SER A 195 -12.82 10.63 -5.90
C SER A 195 -13.12 11.10 -7.32
N LEU A 196 -12.79 10.30 -8.34
CA LEU A 196 -13.06 10.59 -9.74
C LEU A 196 -14.37 9.96 -10.25
N TYR A 197 -15.18 9.37 -9.37
CA TYR A 197 -16.47 8.76 -9.73
C TYR A 197 -17.60 9.29 -8.87
N ASN A 198 -18.77 9.40 -9.48
CA ASN A 198 -20.03 9.71 -8.80
C ASN A 198 -20.79 8.41 -8.59
N VAL A 199 -20.96 8.04 -7.33
CA VAL A 199 -21.77 6.88 -6.93
C VAL A 199 -23.10 7.39 -6.39
N ILE A 200 -24.19 7.00 -7.04
CA ILE A 200 -25.56 7.35 -6.61
C ILE A 200 -26.24 6.08 -6.10
N TYR A 201 -26.78 6.16 -4.89
CA TYR A 201 -27.50 5.05 -4.25
C TYR A 201 -29.01 5.22 -4.38
N LYS A 202 -29.73 4.11 -4.45
CA LYS A 202 -31.18 4.04 -4.32
C LYS A 202 -31.58 4.12 -2.85
N GLU A 203 -32.90 4.26 -2.60
CA GLU A 203 -33.47 4.26 -1.25
C GLU A 203 -33.16 2.97 -0.45
N ASP A 204 -33.01 1.84 -1.13
CA ASP A 204 -32.69 0.53 -0.55
C ASP A 204 -31.18 0.33 -0.28
N GLY A 205 -30.33 1.35 -0.55
CA GLY A 205 -28.88 1.31 -0.37
C GLY A 205 -28.12 0.63 -1.51
N THR A 206 -28.79 0.14 -2.56
CA THR A 206 -28.10 -0.40 -3.73
C THR A 206 -27.63 0.72 -4.67
N ILE A 207 -26.56 0.47 -5.44
CA ILE A 207 -26.03 1.45 -6.39
C ILE A 207 -27.05 1.66 -7.53
N ALA A 208 -27.47 2.91 -7.73
CA ALA A 208 -28.32 3.33 -8.84
C ALA A 208 -27.49 3.63 -10.10
N SER A 209 -26.37 4.36 -9.91
CA SER A 209 -25.44 4.66 -10.99
C SER A 209 -24.02 4.82 -10.46
N PHE A 210 -23.06 4.51 -11.34
CA PHE A 210 -21.64 4.69 -11.11
C PHE A 210 -21.05 5.28 -12.38
N THR A 211 -20.62 6.54 -12.32
CA THR A 211 -20.21 7.29 -13.51
C THR A 211 -18.96 8.13 -13.23
N PRO A 212 -18.09 8.34 -14.23
CA PRO A 212 -17.00 9.30 -14.12
C PRO A 212 -17.48 10.69 -13.70
N ALA A 213 -16.74 11.31 -12.78
CA ALA A 213 -17.06 12.66 -12.28
C ALA A 213 -16.61 13.77 -13.25
N LYS A 214 -15.69 13.47 -14.16
CA LYS A 214 -15.21 14.42 -15.17
C LYS A 214 -14.79 13.71 -16.46
N GLU A 215 -14.69 14.49 -17.54
CA GLU A 215 -14.20 14.02 -18.84
C GLU A 215 -12.77 13.45 -18.73
N GLY A 216 -12.50 12.40 -19.50
CA GLY A 216 -11.19 11.72 -19.53
C GLY A 216 -11.00 10.65 -18.47
N VAL A 217 -11.88 10.54 -17.46
CA VAL A 217 -11.83 9.42 -16.51
C VAL A 217 -12.38 8.16 -17.16
N PRO A 218 -11.71 6.98 -17.04
CA PRO A 218 -12.21 5.74 -17.64
C PRO A 218 -13.59 5.34 -17.09
N GLU A 219 -14.51 4.94 -17.98
CA GLU A 219 -15.84 4.45 -17.54
C GLU A 219 -15.76 3.14 -16.75
N LYS A 220 -14.72 2.35 -16.99
CA LYS A 220 -14.49 1.05 -16.35
C LYS A 220 -13.03 0.88 -15.99
N VAL A 221 -12.79 0.38 -14.80
CA VAL A 221 -11.48 -0.08 -14.37
C VAL A 221 -11.40 -1.59 -14.59
N CYS A 222 -10.44 -2.01 -15.41
CA CYS A 222 -10.24 -3.42 -15.74
C CYS A 222 -9.10 -3.98 -14.93
N LYS A 223 -9.34 -5.10 -14.24
CA LYS A 223 -8.28 -5.80 -13.49
C LYS A 223 -7.12 -6.18 -14.41
N GLN A 224 -5.92 -6.09 -13.88
CA GLN A 224 -4.72 -6.49 -14.58
C GLN A 224 -4.32 -7.92 -14.19
N LEU A 225 -3.86 -8.68 -15.17
CA LEU A 225 -3.47 -10.09 -15.00
C LEU A 225 -2.13 -10.30 -15.69
N ILE A 226 -1.30 -11.13 -15.10
CA ILE A 226 -0.13 -11.70 -15.74
C ILE A 226 -0.62 -12.74 -16.76
N THR A 227 -0.37 -12.49 -18.05
CA THR A 227 -0.78 -13.39 -19.12
C THR A 227 0.30 -14.41 -19.49
N ASP A 228 1.55 -14.13 -19.14
CA ASP A 228 2.70 -15.01 -19.38
C ASP A 228 3.57 -15.11 -18.13
N VAL A 229 3.23 -16.06 -17.27
CA VAL A 229 3.94 -16.31 -16.00
C VAL A 229 5.43 -16.60 -16.22
N THR A 230 5.83 -17.08 -17.39
CA THR A 230 7.25 -17.39 -17.64
C THR A 230 8.11 -16.14 -17.86
N LYS A 231 7.50 -15.03 -18.27
CA LYS A 231 8.19 -13.76 -18.48
C LYS A 231 8.07 -12.82 -17.28
N ASP A 232 6.90 -12.84 -16.64
CA ASP A 232 6.56 -11.87 -15.60
C ASP A 232 6.69 -12.45 -14.19
N TYR A 233 7.17 -13.69 -14.07
CA TYR A 233 7.41 -14.31 -12.77
C TYR A 233 8.51 -13.58 -12.00
N ARG A 234 8.16 -13.09 -10.82
CA ARG A 234 9.08 -12.42 -9.88
C ARG A 234 9.39 -13.35 -8.70
N ALA A 235 10.51 -14.04 -8.77
CA ALA A 235 10.98 -14.84 -7.64
C ALA A 235 11.58 -13.95 -6.56
N ILE A 236 11.29 -14.26 -5.30
CA ILE A 236 12.02 -13.67 -4.17
C ILE A 236 13.42 -14.30 -4.16
N LYS A 237 14.43 -13.50 -4.49
CA LYS A 237 15.84 -13.96 -4.54
C LYS A 237 16.43 -14.15 -3.15
N ALA A 238 16.07 -13.28 -2.22
CA ALA A 238 16.55 -13.30 -0.85
C ALA A 238 15.41 -12.89 0.10
N PRO A 239 14.74 -13.84 0.77
CA PRO A 239 13.75 -13.49 1.79
C PRO A 239 14.37 -12.59 2.86
N VAL A 240 13.64 -11.57 3.29
CA VAL A 240 14.11 -10.59 4.29
C VAL A 240 14.61 -11.29 5.55
N VAL A 241 13.90 -12.31 5.98
CA VAL A 241 14.31 -13.21 7.05
C VAL A 241 14.45 -14.63 6.50
N PRO A 242 15.67 -15.08 6.15
CA PRO A 242 15.88 -16.37 5.47
C PRO A 242 15.53 -17.60 6.30
N PHE A 243 15.38 -17.43 7.62
CA PHE A 243 15.10 -18.52 8.56
C PHE A 243 13.65 -18.57 9.04
N ILE A 244 12.78 -17.69 8.52
CA ILE A 244 11.35 -17.74 8.83
C ILE A 244 10.77 -19.05 8.30
N LYS A 245 10.14 -19.81 9.21
CA LYS A 245 9.33 -20.94 8.82
C LYS A 245 7.98 -20.40 8.34
N ALA A 246 7.67 -20.59 7.06
CA ALA A 246 6.37 -20.21 6.51
C ALA A 246 5.24 -20.84 7.34
N THR A 247 4.18 -20.07 7.61
CA THR A 247 3.00 -20.56 8.36
C THR A 247 2.29 -21.68 7.59
N GLN A 248 2.41 -21.64 6.24
CA GLN A 248 1.89 -22.67 5.34
C GLN A 248 2.95 -22.97 4.29
N ASP A 249 3.42 -24.21 4.27
CA ASP A 249 4.31 -24.73 3.22
C ASP A 249 3.45 -25.34 2.12
N LEU A 250 2.98 -24.48 1.23
CA LEU A 250 2.13 -24.87 0.10
C LEU A 250 2.95 -24.91 -1.19
N SER A 251 2.95 -26.06 -1.85
CA SER A 251 3.47 -26.21 -3.20
C SER A 251 2.30 -26.25 -4.19
N LEU A 252 2.30 -25.31 -5.16
CA LEU A 252 1.34 -25.28 -6.27
C LEU A 252 1.78 -26.16 -7.46
N ILE A 253 2.85 -26.94 -7.30
CA ILE A 253 3.48 -27.71 -8.40
C ILE A 253 2.64 -28.96 -8.77
N HIS A 254 1.69 -29.36 -7.98
CA HIS A 254 0.92 -30.59 -8.18
C HIS A 254 -0.52 -30.38 -8.66
N ILE A 255 -0.79 -29.28 -9.33
CA ILE A 255 -2.04 -29.10 -10.07
C ILE A 255 -1.80 -29.34 -11.58
#